data_e4b1cb847fef63272b7dc5992b694efc
#
_entry.id   e4b1cb847fef63272b7dc5992b694efc
#
_cell.length_a   1.000
_cell.length_b   1.000
_cell.length_c   1.000
_cell.angle_alpha   90.00
_cell.angle_beta   90.00
_cell.angle_gamma   90.00
#
_symmetry.space_group_name_H-M   'P 1'
#
loop_
_entity.id
_entity.type
_entity.pdbx_description
1 polymer ?
#
loop_
_entity_poly.entity_id
_entity_poly.type
_entity_poly.pdbx_seq_one_letter_code
_entity_poly.pdbx_strand_id
1 'polypeptide(L)'
;MFVVKIADPESKTEMERLGKNRGGYHGETIDIRAVLRDVEIAAQTHGWTPETFGKQGEFNLLALHRPPLSLRTPDSALRIYLSTGIHGDEPAGPLAGLRLLQENQWPTNAELWFCPCLNPVGFVLNRRENADGKDLNRDYRHLETAEVRSHIAWLERQPRFDVYLCLHEDWESHGFYLYEQNPDGKPSLAETIVGAVQKVCPIDPSEIIEDRPAQNGIIRPNLDPRTRPQWAEAFYLVVNKSRQGYTLEAPSDFPLPARVNALVAGADAALKSVAVIGAPDSGPAQ
;
A
#
# COMPACT_ATOMS: atom_id res chain seq x y z
N MET A 1 4.33 2.43 -24.91
CA MET A 1 4.12 3.78 -24.36
C MET A 1 2.61 4.02 -24.31
N PHE A 2 1.95 3.61 -23.22
CA PHE A 2 0.52 3.86 -23.04
C PHE A 2 0.36 5.22 -22.37
N VAL A 3 -0.02 6.22 -23.14
CA VAL A 3 -0.43 7.53 -22.63
C VAL A 3 -1.85 7.39 -22.09
N VAL A 4 -2.00 7.33 -20.77
CA VAL A 4 -3.32 7.43 -20.12
C VAL A 4 -3.77 8.89 -20.28
N LYS A 5 -4.79 9.13 -21.13
CA LYS A 5 -5.47 10.41 -21.19
C LYS A 5 -6.15 10.68 -19.85
N ILE A 6 -5.75 11.75 -19.20
CA ILE A 6 -6.41 12.28 -18.00
C ILE A 6 -7.81 12.74 -18.43
N ALA A 7 -8.85 12.20 -17.79
CA ALA A 7 -10.21 12.67 -17.95
C ALA A 7 -10.36 14.08 -17.36
N ASP A 8 -11.19 14.90 -18.03
CA ASP A 8 -11.51 16.28 -17.69
C ASP A 8 -12.08 16.40 -16.26
N PRO A 9 -11.56 17.28 -15.39
CA PRO A 9 -11.98 17.40 -14.00
C PRO A 9 -13.40 17.99 -13.80
N GLU A 10 -14.11 18.38 -14.85
CA GLU A 10 -15.44 19.01 -14.73
C GLU A 10 -16.64 18.08 -14.94
N SER A 11 -16.49 16.81 -15.32
CA SER A 11 -17.62 15.88 -15.35
C SER A 11 -17.74 15.15 -14.01
N LYS A 12 -18.60 15.63 -13.13
CA LYS A 12 -19.19 14.85 -12.02
C LYS A 12 -20.13 13.76 -12.57
N THR A 13 -19.61 12.85 -13.39
CA THR A 13 -20.25 11.57 -13.62
C THR A 13 -20.09 10.77 -12.34
N GLU A 14 -21.19 10.47 -11.63
CA GLU A 14 -21.17 9.53 -10.53
C GLU A 14 -20.48 8.27 -11.02
N MET A 15 -19.37 7.92 -10.38
CA MET A 15 -18.59 6.74 -10.73
C MET A 15 -19.38 5.53 -10.21
N GLU A 16 -19.92 4.73 -11.13
CA GLU A 16 -20.74 3.57 -10.81
C GLU A 16 -19.90 2.29 -10.72
N ARG A 17 -20.34 1.38 -9.86
CA ARG A 17 -19.80 0.03 -9.80
C ARG A 17 -20.04 -0.71 -11.13
N LEU A 18 -19.07 -1.52 -11.52
CA LEU A 18 -19.15 -2.32 -12.76
C LEU A 18 -20.12 -3.49 -12.66
N GLY A 19 -20.44 -3.94 -11.44
CA GLY A 19 -21.29 -5.09 -11.16
C GLY A 19 -20.69 -6.43 -11.60
N LYS A 20 -19.37 -6.51 -11.73
CA LYS A 20 -18.64 -7.69 -12.19
C LYS A 20 -18.28 -8.64 -11.06
N ASN A 21 -17.94 -8.11 -9.88
CA ASN A 21 -17.38 -8.88 -8.76
C ASN A 21 -18.50 -9.47 -7.90
N ARG A 22 -19.16 -10.51 -8.41
CA ARG A 22 -20.19 -11.24 -7.68
C ARG A 22 -19.70 -12.64 -7.31
N GLY A 23 -19.44 -12.87 -6.01
CA GLY A 23 -18.94 -14.14 -5.50
C GLY A 23 -17.46 -14.39 -5.78
N GLY A 24 -16.69 -13.36 -6.07
CA GLY A 24 -15.25 -13.38 -6.32
C GLY A 24 -14.79 -12.26 -7.23
N TYR A 25 -13.48 -12.09 -7.36
CA TYR A 25 -12.91 -11.14 -8.30
C TYR A 25 -13.00 -11.67 -9.74
N HIS A 26 -13.54 -10.86 -10.64
CA HIS A 26 -13.66 -11.16 -12.08
C HIS A 26 -13.12 -10.01 -12.94
N GLY A 27 -12.21 -9.24 -12.40
CA GLY A 27 -11.67 -8.03 -12.99
C GLY A 27 -10.44 -8.26 -13.89
N GLU A 28 -9.72 -7.21 -14.09
CA GLU A 28 -8.62 -7.10 -15.04
C GLU A 28 -7.38 -7.88 -14.56
N THR A 29 -6.70 -8.50 -15.51
CA THR A 29 -5.33 -9.01 -15.33
C THR A 29 -4.32 -7.96 -15.79
N ILE A 30 -3.12 -7.99 -15.23
CA ILE A 30 -2.00 -7.16 -15.65
C ILE A 30 -0.81 -8.03 -16.09
N ASP A 31 0.01 -7.52 -16.98
CA ASP A 31 1.33 -8.11 -17.23
C ASP A 31 2.30 -7.70 -16.12
N ILE A 32 2.33 -8.49 -15.05
CA ILE A 32 3.18 -8.22 -13.88
C ILE A 32 4.68 -8.20 -14.25
N ARG A 33 5.11 -8.94 -15.29
CA ARG A 33 6.49 -8.89 -15.77
C ARG A 33 6.84 -7.53 -16.35
N ALA A 34 5.92 -6.98 -17.13
CA ALA A 34 6.08 -5.62 -17.66
C ALA A 34 6.08 -4.58 -16.53
N VAL A 35 5.15 -4.69 -15.57
CA VAL A 35 5.07 -3.78 -14.41
C VAL A 35 6.37 -3.80 -13.61
N LEU A 36 6.89 -4.98 -13.25
CA LEU A 36 8.12 -5.10 -12.46
C LEU A 36 9.36 -4.58 -13.21
N ARG A 37 9.46 -4.84 -14.50
CA ARG A 37 10.52 -4.25 -15.34
C ARG A 37 10.45 -2.72 -15.34
N ASP A 38 9.26 -2.15 -15.50
CA ASP A 38 9.07 -0.70 -15.52
C ASP A 38 9.30 -0.08 -14.11
N VAL A 39 9.01 -0.82 -13.03
CA VAL A 39 9.39 -0.48 -11.65
C VAL A 39 10.92 -0.39 -11.50
N GLU A 40 11.68 -1.37 -11.99
CA GLU A 40 13.14 -1.35 -11.93
C GLU A 40 13.72 -0.16 -12.70
N ILE A 41 13.18 0.14 -13.88
CA ILE A 41 13.59 1.31 -14.70
C ILE A 41 13.30 2.62 -13.95
N ALA A 42 12.08 2.79 -13.41
CA ALA A 42 11.70 3.98 -12.67
C ALA A 42 12.54 4.14 -11.39
N ALA A 43 12.78 3.06 -10.67
CA ALA A 43 13.61 3.03 -9.48
C ALA A 43 15.05 3.49 -9.79
N GLN A 44 15.67 2.91 -10.82
CA GLN A 44 17.01 3.30 -11.26
C GLN A 44 17.05 4.79 -11.66
N THR A 45 16.04 5.26 -12.40
CA THR A 45 15.96 6.65 -12.86
C THR A 45 15.91 7.65 -11.70
N HIS A 46 15.27 7.27 -10.59
CA HIS A 46 15.01 8.15 -9.44
C HIS A 46 15.86 7.84 -8.19
N GLY A 47 16.97 7.12 -8.37
CA GLY A 47 17.98 6.91 -7.34
C GLY A 47 17.56 5.94 -6.22
N TRP A 48 16.67 5.00 -6.51
CA TRP A 48 16.38 3.90 -5.61
C TRP A 48 17.39 2.77 -5.81
N THR A 49 17.73 2.12 -4.72
CA THR A 49 18.61 0.94 -4.72
C THR A 49 17.76 -0.33 -4.56
N PRO A 50 17.73 -1.23 -5.55
CA PRO A 50 17.01 -2.49 -5.43
C PRO A 50 17.81 -3.51 -4.61
N GLU A 51 17.09 -4.30 -3.80
CA GLU A 51 17.58 -5.49 -3.10
C GLU A 51 16.63 -6.65 -3.41
N THR A 52 17.16 -7.81 -3.78
CA THR A 52 16.38 -9.06 -3.87
C THR A 52 16.38 -9.73 -2.50
N PHE A 53 15.21 -9.84 -1.85
CA PHE A 53 15.09 -10.49 -0.55
C PHE A 53 14.61 -11.95 -0.65
N GLY A 54 14.12 -12.39 -1.79
CA GLY A 54 13.62 -13.74 -2.01
C GLY A 54 13.33 -14.02 -3.48
N LYS A 55 12.78 -15.21 -3.73
CA LYS A 55 12.32 -15.62 -5.06
C LYS A 55 10.97 -16.31 -4.98
N GLN A 56 10.14 -16.13 -6.03
CA GLN A 56 8.90 -16.83 -6.24
C GLN A 56 8.82 -17.28 -7.71
N GLY A 57 9.05 -18.58 -7.96
CA GLY A 57 9.19 -19.08 -9.33
C GLY A 57 10.36 -18.40 -10.06
N GLU A 58 10.08 -17.80 -11.20
CA GLU A 58 11.07 -17.03 -11.98
C GLU A 58 11.33 -15.61 -11.46
N PHE A 59 10.47 -15.10 -10.56
CA PHE A 59 10.52 -13.72 -10.09
C PHE A 59 11.46 -13.52 -8.91
N ASN A 60 12.23 -12.45 -8.93
CA ASN A 60 12.88 -11.92 -7.75
C ASN A 60 11.84 -11.12 -6.93
N LEU A 61 11.79 -11.38 -5.62
CA LEU A 61 11.04 -10.55 -4.69
C LEU A 61 11.92 -9.35 -4.34
N LEU A 62 11.49 -8.16 -4.76
CA LEU A 62 12.27 -6.93 -4.70
C LEU A 62 11.83 -6.04 -3.56
N ALA A 63 12.82 -5.44 -2.89
CA ALA A 63 12.67 -4.27 -2.07
C ALA A 63 13.50 -3.14 -2.65
N LEU A 64 12.94 -1.95 -2.70
CA LEU A 64 13.58 -0.73 -3.15
C LEU A 64 13.88 0.14 -1.93
N HIS A 65 15.08 0.67 -1.83
CA HIS A 65 15.49 1.58 -0.77
C HIS A 65 15.94 2.91 -1.37
N ARG A 66 15.48 4.02 -0.78
CA ARG A 66 15.95 5.36 -1.11
C ARG A 66 16.30 6.12 0.15
N PRO A 67 17.57 6.55 0.31
CA PRO A 67 17.96 7.41 1.42
C PRO A 67 17.31 8.79 1.29
N PRO A 68 17.21 9.57 2.38
CA PRO A 68 16.71 10.93 2.32
C PRO A 68 17.61 11.80 1.43
N LEU A 69 16.98 12.68 0.64
CA LEU A 69 17.68 13.60 -0.28
C LEU A 69 18.11 14.90 0.40
N SER A 70 17.44 15.27 1.50
CA SER A 70 17.75 16.47 2.28
C SER A 70 17.57 16.19 3.77
N LEU A 71 18.66 16.27 4.54
CA LEU A 71 18.63 16.18 6.00
C LEU A 71 19.46 17.26 6.63
N ARG A 72 19.01 17.77 7.80
CA ARG A 72 19.85 18.57 8.70
C ARG A 72 20.73 17.68 9.57
N THR A 73 20.24 16.50 9.96
CA THR A 73 20.98 15.45 10.69
C THR A 73 20.48 14.07 10.27
N PRO A 74 21.35 13.03 10.18
CA PRO A 74 20.94 11.67 9.78
C PRO A 74 19.84 11.06 10.66
N ASP A 75 19.81 11.38 11.95
CA ASP A 75 18.85 10.82 12.91
C ASP A 75 17.46 11.45 12.83
N SER A 76 17.27 12.50 12.02
CA SER A 76 15.98 13.19 11.84
C SER A 76 15.20 12.69 10.62
N ALA A 77 15.67 11.66 9.91
CA ALA A 77 14.98 11.10 8.76
C ALA A 77 13.71 10.40 9.19
N LEU A 78 12.61 10.74 8.52
CA LEU A 78 11.37 10.00 8.59
C LEU A 78 11.55 8.66 7.89
N ARG A 79 11.15 7.54 8.52
CA ARG A 79 11.27 6.20 7.96
C ARG A 79 9.91 5.68 7.53
N ILE A 80 9.75 5.49 6.23
CA ILE A 80 8.47 5.10 5.64
C ILE A 80 8.62 3.78 4.90
N TYR A 81 7.70 2.85 5.16
CA TYR A 81 7.58 1.60 4.43
C TYR A 81 6.30 1.59 3.59
N LEU A 82 6.39 1.07 2.36
CA LEU A 82 5.28 0.85 1.45
C LEU A 82 5.34 -0.56 0.89
N SER A 83 4.19 -1.23 0.76
CA SER A 83 4.07 -2.51 0.08
C SER A 83 2.84 -2.58 -0.81
N THR A 84 2.92 -3.41 -1.86
CA THR A 84 1.80 -3.71 -2.75
C THR A 84 1.83 -5.17 -3.21
N GLY A 85 0.73 -5.64 -3.78
CA GLY A 85 0.69 -6.88 -4.55
C GLY A 85 0.96 -8.15 -3.75
N ILE A 86 0.49 -8.22 -2.50
CA ILE A 86 0.50 -9.46 -1.73
C ILE A 86 -0.58 -10.44 -2.21
N HIS A 87 -1.69 -9.93 -2.75
CA HIS A 87 -2.71 -10.72 -3.43
C HIS A 87 -2.60 -10.52 -4.95
N GLY A 88 -2.58 -11.61 -5.69
CA GLY A 88 -2.31 -11.58 -7.13
C GLY A 88 -3.51 -11.22 -7.99
N ASP A 89 -4.67 -11.01 -7.40
CA ASP A 89 -5.90 -10.54 -8.03
C ASP A 89 -6.22 -9.05 -7.71
N GLU A 90 -5.25 -8.32 -7.13
CA GLU A 90 -5.37 -6.91 -6.77
C GLU A 90 -4.45 -6.02 -7.65
N PRO A 91 -4.78 -5.84 -8.95
CA PRO A 91 -3.86 -5.21 -9.92
C PRO A 91 -3.59 -3.72 -9.67
N ALA A 92 -4.48 -3.00 -8.98
CA ALA A 92 -4.29 -1.57 -8.77
C ALA A 92 -3.11 -1.26 -7.83
N GLY A 93 -2.77 -2.15 -6.88
CA GLY A 93 -1.66 -1.97 -5.97
C GLY A 93 -0.31 -1.82 -6.69
N PRO A 94 0.17 -2.81 -7.47
CA PRO A 94 1.41 -2.70 -8.24
C PRO A 94 1.42 -1.57 -9.26
N LEU A 95 0.29 -1.27 -9.90
CA LEU A 95 0.16 -0.16 -10.85
C LEU A 95 0.26 1.20 -10.15
N ALA A 96 -0.34 1.34 -8.97
CA ALA A 96 -0.22 2.54 -8.15
C ALA A 96 1.23 2.73 -7.68
N GLY A 97 1.86 1.65 -7.22
CA GLY A 97 3.27 1.67 -6.82
C GLY A 97 4.21 2.08 -7.95
N LEU A 98 4.02 1.54 -9.16
CA LEU A 98 4.76 1.96 -10.35
C LEU A 98 4.55 3.45 -10.65
N ARG A 99 3.32 3.91 -10.60
CA ARG A 99 2.99 5.33 -10.87
C ARG A 99 3.62 6.26 -9.83
N LEU A 100 3.58 5.92 -8.54
CA LEU A 100 4.25 6.69 -7.49
C LEU A 100 5.76 6.80 -7.74
N LEU A 101 6.42 5.71 -8.20
CA LEU A 101 7.83 5.75 -8.59
C LEU A 101 8.07 6.67 -9.79
N GLN A 102 7.23 6.61 -10.83
CA GLN A 102 7.35 7.42 -12.03
C GLN A 102 7.10 8.91 -11.77
N GLU A 103 6.11 9.26 -10.96
CA GLU A 103 5.80 10.64 -10.59
C GLU A 103 6.85 11.23 -9.63
N ASN A 104 7.52 10.38 -8.86
CA ASN A 104 8.63 10.73 -7.98
C ASN A 104 8.33 11.89 -7.00
N GLN A 105 7.10 11.95 -6.47
CA GLN A 105 6.63 12.98 -5.53
C GLN A 105 6.87 12.61 -4.05
N TRP A 106 7.94 11.88 -3.77
CA TRP A 106 8.26 11.39 -2.44
C TRP A 106 8.84 12.50 -1.54
N PRO A 107 8.62 12.43 -0.21
CA PRO A 107 9.25 13.35 0.73
C PRO A 107 10.78 13.29 0.63
N THR A 108 11.40 14.46 0.54
CA THR A 108 12.87 14.55 0.40
C THR A 108 13.61 14.31 1.72
N ASN A 109 12.92 14.50 2.85
CA ASN A 109 13.43 14.28 4.22
C ASN A 109 13.15 12.88 4.75
N ALA A 110 12.61 11.97 3.92
CA ALA A 110 12.28 10.62 4.33
C ALA A 110 13.26 9.59 3.76
N GLU A 111 13.57 8.60 4.57
CA GLU A 111 14.17 7.34 4.17
C GLU A 111 13.05 6.36 3.83
N LEU A 112 13.10 5.76 2.65
CA LEU A 112 11.99 5.05 2.06
C LEU A 112 12.35 3.60 1.74
N TRP A 113 11.45 2.68 2.09
CA TRP A 113 11.49 1.27 1.70
C TRP A 113 10.20 0.93 0.97
N PHE A 114 10.32 0.29 -0.17
CA PHE A 114 9.16 -0.06 -0.98
C PHE A 114 9.28 -1.48 -1.54
N CYS A 115 8.29 -2.34 -1.25
CA CYS A 115 8.12 -3.66 -1.83
C CYS A 115 7.03 -3.60 -2.93
N PRO A 116 7.40 -3.54 -4.22
CA PRO A 116 6.46 -3.26 -5.31
C PRO A 116 5.52 -4.41 -5.65
N CYS A 117 5.88 -5.64 -5.28
CA CYS A 117 5.01 -6.80 -5.43
C CYS A 117 5.50 -7.96 -4.56
N LEU A 118 4.67 -8.40 -3.62
CA LEU A 118 4.99 -9.51 -2.72
C LEU A 118 4.60 -10.88 -3.28
N ASN A 119 3.72 -10.95 -4.30
CA ASN A 119 3.20 -12.20 -4.87
C ASN A 119 3.11 -12.15 -6.41
N PRO A 120 4.21 -11.99 -7.14
CA PRO A 120 4.17 -11.87 -8.59
C PRO A 120 3.59 -13.11 -9.30
N VAL A 121 3.74 -14.32 -8.75
CA VAL A 121 3.14 -15.54 -9.33
C VAL A 121 1.62 -15.53 -9.19
N GLY A 122 1.07 -14.98 -8.10
CA GLY A 122 -0.36 -14.80 -7.95
C GLY A 122 -0.96 -13.96 -9.10
N PHE A 123 -0.27 -12.89 -9.54
CA PHE A 123 -0.67 -12.08 -10.69
C PHE A 123 -0.64 -12.85 -12.01
N VAL A 124 0.38 -13.69 -12.22
CA VAL A 124 0.42 -14.57 -13.42
C VAL A 124 -0.77 -15.52 -13.44
N LEU A 125 -1.18 -16.01 -12.28
CA LEU A 125 -2.30 -16.94 -12.12
C LEU A 125 -3.66 -16.23 -11.98
N ASN A 126 -3.66 -14.91 -11.85
CA ASN A 126 -4.83 -14.07 -11.54
C ASN A 126 -5.64 -14.62 -10.37
N ARG A 127 -4.99 -14.81 -9.23
CA ARG A 127 -5.62 -15.29 -8.01
C ARG A 127 -4.97 -14.69 -6.76
N ARG A 128 -5.73 -14.65 -5.69
CA ARG A 128 -5.33 -14.10 -4.40
C ARG A 128 -4.07 -14.77 -3.84
N GLU A 129 -4.04 -16.10 -3.89
CA GLU A 129 -3.02 -16.92 -3.27
C GLU A 129 -1.73 -16.97 -4.10
N ASN A 130 -0.67 -17.52 -3.48
CA ASN A 130 0.57 -17.85 -4.16
C ASN A 130 0.45 -19.13 -5.03
N ALA A 131 1.58 -19.61 -5.59
CA ALA A 131 1.62 -20.81 -6.42
C ALA A 131 1.05 -22.06 -5.72
N ASP A 132 1.22 -22.17 -4.41
CA ASP A 132 0.82 -23.31 -3.59
C ASP A 132 -0.62 -23.19 -3.03
N GLY A 133 -1.38 -22.17 -3.44
CA GLY A 133 -2.74 -21.93 -2.96
C GLY A 133 -2.79 -21.40 -1.51
N LYS A 134 -1.74 -20.69 -1.08
CA LYS A 134 -1.66 -20.08 0.25
C LYS A 134 -1.87 -18.58 0.18
N ASP A 135 -2.78 -18.05 1.02
CA ASP A 135 -2.92 -16.61 1.22
C ASP A 135 -1.73 -16.10 2.05
N LEU A 136 -0.81 -15.39 1.39
CA LEU A 136 0.38 -14.83 2.03
C LEU A 136 0.00 -13.84 3.15
N ASN A 137 -1.12 -13.12 2.99
CA ASN A 137 -1.60 -12.13 3.95
C ASN A 137 -2.35 -12.76 5.16
N ARG A 138 -2.18 -14.05 5.38
CA ARG A 138 -2.61 -14.80 6.56
C ARG A 138 -1.46 -15.53 7.25
N ASP A 139 -0.25 -15.51 6.67
CA ASP A 139 0.87 -16.36 7.07
C ASP A 139 1.93 -15.68 7.94
N TYR A 140 1.84 -14.38 8.21
CA TYR A 140 2.86 -13.63 8.98
C TYR A 140 3.01 -14.05 10.46
N ARG A 141 2.15 -14.94 10.95
CA ARG A 141 2.28 -15.59 12.25
C ARG A 141 2.91 -16.98 12.17
N HIS A 142 2.57 -17.74 11.15
CA HIS A 142 2.91 -19.16 11.05
C HIS A 142 4.17 -19.42 10.22
N LEU A 143 4.49 -18.54 9.27
CA LEU A 143 5.70 -18.58 8.43
C LEU A 143 5.81 -19.88 7.61
N GLU A 144 4.68 -20.37 7.09
CA GLU A 144 4.62 -21.59 6.30
C GLU A 144 5.20 -21.41 4.89
N THR A 145 5.03 -20.20 4.31
CA THR A 145 5.44 -19.90 2.94
C THR A 145 6.87 -19.36 2.87
N ALA A 146 7.58 -19.64 1.79
CA ALA A 146 8.94 -19.16 1.58
C ALA A 146 8.97 -17.64 1.38
N GLU A 147 7.96 -17.10 0.72
CA GLU A 147 7.79 -15.66 0.45
C GLU A 147 7.72 -14.87 1.76
N VAL A 148 6.82 -15.27 2.67
CA VAL A 148 6.63 -14.57 3.96
C VAL A 148 7.86 -14.72 4.85
N ARG A 149 8.49 -15.91 4.89
CA ARG A 149 9.75 -16.09 5.62
C ARG A 149 10.85 -15.15 5.11
N SER A 150 11.00 -15.06 3.78
CA SER A 150 12.01 -14.20 3.16
C SER A 150 11.72 -12.72 3.42
N HIS A 151 10.44 -12.33 3.36
CA HIS A 151 10.03 -10.96 3.62
C HIS A 151 10.26 -10.56 5.08
N ILE A 152 9.88 -11.40 6.05
CA ILE A 152 10.14 -11.16 7.46
C ILE A 152 11.64 -11.09 7.75
N ALA A 153 12.44 -12.02 7.23
CA ALA A 153 13.89 -12.00 7.40
C ALA A 153 14.52 -10.71 6.83
N TRP A 154 13.96 -10.17 5.75
CA TRP A 154 14.35 -8.86 5.22
C TRP A 154 13.89 -7.72 6.13
N LEU A 155 12.62 -7.70 6.56
CA LEU A 155 12.06 -6.69 7.46
C LEU A 155 12.85 -6.60 8.78
N GLU A 156 13.27 -7.74 9.35
CA GLU A 156 14.04 -7.78 10.60
C GLU A 156 15.37 -7.03 10.51
N ARG A 157 16.00 -7.00 9.32
CA ARG A 157 17.24 -6.24 9.09
C ARG A 157 17.02 -4.74 8.94
N GLN A 158 15.78 -4.32 8.64
CA GLN A 158 15.46 -2.90 8.50
C GLN A 158 15.26 -2.22 9.86
N PRO A 159 15.43 -0.90 9.95
CA PRO A 159 15.09 -0.16 11.17
C PRO A 159 13.59 -0.21 11.45
N ARG A 160 13.15 0.33 12.59
CA ARG A 160 11.72 0.59 12.81
C ARG A 160 11.28 1.73 11.91
N PHE A 161 10.07 1.60 11.37
CA PHE A 161 9.44 2.63 10.54
C PHE A 161 8.58 3.56 11.41
N ASP A 162 8.49 4.82 11.03
CA ASP A 162 7.57 5.78 11.64
C ASP A 162 6.14 5.55 11.17
N VAL A 163 5.99 5.21 9.87
CA VAL A 163 4.70 4.86 9.27
C VAL A 163 4.87 3.79 8.19
N TYR A 164 3.85 2.97 8.00
CA TYR A 164 3.77 2.06 6.85
C TYR A 164 2.43 2.20 6.12
N LEU A 165 2.46 1.89 4.81
CA LEU A 165 1.31 1.83 3.93
C LEU A 165 1.30 0.47 3.22
N CYS A 166 0.18 -0.25 3.29
CA CYS A 166 -0.07 -1.46 2.50
C CYS A 166 -1.20 -1.16 1.51
N LEU A 167 -0.95 -1.34 0.21
CA LEU A 167 -1.92 -1.02 -0.84
C LEU A 167 -2.60 -2.29 -1.32
N HIS A 168 -3.92 -2.32 -1.18
CA HIS A 168 -4.79 -3.46 -1.44
C HIS A 168 -6.01 -3.09 -2.28
N GLU A 169 -6.79 -4.10 -2.63
CA GLU A 169 -8.13 -3.97 -3.19
C GLU A 169 -9.10 -4.91 -2.47
N ASP A 170 -10.37 -4.49 -2.39
CA ASP A 170 -11.45 -5.33 -1.92
C ASP A 170 -12.55 -5.43 -2.97
N TRP A 171 -12.94 -6.67 -3.31
CA TRP A 171 -13.96 -6.94 -4.33
C TRP A 171 -15.40 -6.83 -3.79
N GLU A 172 -15.59 -6.88 -2.49
CA GLU A 172 -16.91 -6.75 -1.84
C GLU A 172 -17.28 -5.30 -1.54
N SER A 173 -16.29 -4.40 -1.41
CA SER A 173 -16.50 -3.02 -0.96
C SER A 173 -17.36 -2.18 -1.92
N HIS A 174 -18.11 -1.23 -1.34
CA HIS A 174 -18.94 -0.30 -2.09
C HIS A 174 -18.24 1.01 -2.44
N GLY A 175 -16.99 1.17 -2.03
CA GLY A 175 -16.13 2.30 -2.24
C GLY A 175 -14.78 2.08 -1.58
N PHE A 176 -13.92 3.07 -1.64
CA PHE A 176 -12.63 3.03 -0.96
C PHE A 176 -12.83 3.06 0.57
N TYR A 177 -12.03 2.28 1.27
CA TYR A 177 -11.89 2.35 2.72
C TYR A 177 -10.44 2.09 3.15
N LEU A 178 -10.14 2.25 4.42
CA LEU A 178 -8.83 1.94 4.98
C LEU A 178 -8.93 1.38 6.40
N TYR A 179 -7.89 0.63 6.76
CA TYR A 179 -7.61 0.29 8.15
C TYR A 179 -6.56 1.24 8.72
N GLU A 180 -6.82 1.83 9.87
CA GLU A 180 -5.83 2.55 10.67
C GLU A 180 -5.33 1.67 11.82
N GLN A 181 -4.04 1.40 11.86
CA GLN A 181 -3.36 0.77 12.97
C GLN A 181 -2.53 1.82 13.72
N ASN A 182 -3.06 2.31 14.84
CA ASN A 182 -2.46 3.40 15.61
C ASN A 182 -2.60 3.17 17.12
N PRO A 183 -1.93 2.13 17.69
CA PRO A 183 -2.08 1.77 19.10
C PRO A 183 -1.58 2.82 20.08
N ASP A 184 -0.71 3.73 19.66
CA ASP A 184 -0.14 4.76 20.51
C ASP A 184 -0.90 6.09 20.46
N GLY A 185 -2.01 6.16 19.69
CA GLY A 185 -2.81 7.37 19.56
C GLY A 185 -2.07 8.57 18.97
N LYS A 186 -1.13 8.33 18.05
CA LYS A 186 -0.46 9.40 17.31
C LYS A 186 -1.48 10.19 16.48
N PRO A 187 -1.15 11.42 16.03
CA PRO A 187 -2.00 12.16 15.11
C PRO A 187 -2.41 11.31 13.91
N SER A 188 -3.72 11.14 13.71
CA SER A 188 -4.26 10.30 12.63
C SER A 188 -4.05 10.95 11.27
N LEU A 189 -3.74 10.14 10.25
CA LEU A 189 -3.73 10.56 8.85
C LEU A 189 -4.98 10.04 8.11
N ALA A 190 -5.81 9.23 8.75
CA ALA A 190 -6.90 8.51 8.10
C ALA A 190 -7.89 9.48 7.42
N GLU A 191 -8.31 10.53 8.13
CA GLU A 191 -9.25 11.53 7.61
C GLU A 191 -8.64 12.32 6.44
N THR A 192 -7.34 12.61 6.48
CA THR A 192 -6.62 13.28 5.38
C THR A 192 -6.53 12.38 4.16
N ILE A 193 -6.24 11.08 4.35
CA ILE A 193 -6.21 10.08 3.28
C ILE A 193 -7.59 9.98 2.63
N VAL A 194 -8.64 9.75 3.41
CA VAL A 194 -10.03 9.66 2.91
C VAL A 194 -10.44 10.95 2.19
N GLY A 195 -10.12 12.12 2.75
CA GLY A 195 -10.42 13.41 2.15
C GLY A 195 -9.71 13.67 0.82
N ALA A 196 -8.55 13.04 0.59
CA ALA A 196 -7.87 13.08 -0.71
C ALA A 196 -8.53 12.10 -1.70
N VAL A 197 -8.80 10.88 -1.26
CA VAL A 197 -9.37 9.82 -2.11
C VAL A 197 -10.78 10.14 -2.58
N GLN A 198 -11.64 10.72 -1.74
CA GLN A 198 -13.02 11.06 -2.12
C GLN A 198 -13.14 12.02 -3.32
N LYS A 199 -12.04 12.67 -3.73
CA LYS A 199 -12.00 13.53 -4.92
C LYS A 199 -11.88 12.72 -6.23
N VAL A 200 -11.48 11.47 -6.15
CA VAL A 200 -11.15 10.61 -7.29
C VAL A 200 -11.81 9.24 -7.26
N CYS A 201 -12.37 8.84 -6.11
CA CYS A 201 -13.05 7.57 -5.92
C CYS A 201 -14.10 7.71 -4.82
N PRO A 202 -15.29 7.09 -4.93
CA PRO A 202 -16.26 7.05 -3.85
C PRO A 202 -15.66 6.39 -2.59
N ILE A 203 -16.06 6.88 -1.43
CA ILE A 203 -15.73 6.26 -0.14
C ILE A 203 -16.85 5.29 0.23
N ASP A 204 -16.51 4.14 0.81
CA ASP A 204 -17.50 3.17 1.27
C ASP A 204 -18.35 3.80 2.40
N PRO A 205 -19.67 3.94 2.21
CA PRO A 205 -20.55 4.59 3.18
C PRO A 205 -21.01 3.66 4.30
N SER A 206 -20.63 2.36 4.26
CA SER A 206 -21.13 1.34 5.18
C SER A 206 -20.65 1.58 6.60
N GLU A 207 -21.53 1.37 7.57
CA GLU A 207 -21.19 1.43 9.00
C GLU A 207 -20.47 0.15 9.48
N ILE A 208 -20.55 -0.92 8.69
CA ILE A 208 -19.85 -2.19 8.89
C ILE A 208 -19.19 -2.59 7.57
N ILE A 209 -17.88 -2.76 7.60
CA ILE A 209 -17.05 -3.22 6.48
C ILE A 209 -16.20 -4.38 7.02
N GLU A 210 -16.13 -5.50 6.30
CA GLU A 210 -15.36 -6.68 6.72
C GLU A 210 -15.71 -7.14 8.17
N ASP A 211 -17.02 -7.17 8.49
CA ASP A 211 -17.54 -7.50 9.84
C ASP A 211 -16.99 -6.59 10.97
N ARG A 212 -16.55 -5.39 10.64
CA ARG A 212 -15.99 -4.42 11.58
C ARG A 212 -16.70 -3.08 11.50
N PRO A 213 -16.88 -2.42 12.65
CA PRO A 213 -17.37 -1.04 12.66
C PRO A 213 -16.45 -0.13 11.83
N ALA A 214 -17.07 0.64 10.93
CA ALA A 214 -16.41 1.62 10.10
C ALA A 214 -17.09 2.99 10.24
N GLN A 215 -16.32 4.04 10.10
CA GLN A 215 -16.84 5.41 10.08
C GLN A 215 -16.18 6.17 8.93
N ASN A 216 -16.99 6.63 7.98
CA ASN A 216 -16.50 7.34 6.80
C ASN A 216 -15.38 6.57 6.05
N GLY A 217 -15.57 5.26 5.85
CA GLY A 217 -14.55 4.41 5.22
C GLY A 217 -13.30 4.15 6.07
N ILE A 218 -13.33 4.41 7.38
CA ILE A 218 -12.18 4.18 8.28
C ILE A 218 -12.53 3.09 9.28
N ILE A 219 -11.72 2.03 9.29
CA ILE A 219 -11.77 0.94 10.27
C ILE A 219 -10.60 1.10 11.24
N ARG A 220 -10.89 1.06 12.56
CA ARG A 220 -9.89 1.04 13.63
C ARG A 220 -9.95 -0.32 14.35
N PRO A 221 -9.16 -1.32 13.89
CA PRO A 221 -9.30 -2.69 14.36
C PRO A 221 -8.72 -2.88 15.76
N ASN A 222 -9.22 -3.92 16.47
CA ASN A 222 -8.55 -4.39 17.67
C ASN A 222 -7.16 -4.94 17.32
N LEU A 223 -6.12 -4.46 18.00
CA LEU A 223 -4.72 -4.82 17.77
C LEU A 223 -4.15 -5.79 18.83
N ASP A 224 -4.97 -6.45 19.62
CA ASP A 224 -4.51 -7.48 20.57
C ASP A 224 -4.06 -8.75 19.81
N PRO A 225 -2.75 -9.11 19.85
CA PRO A 225 -2.24 -10.29 19.15
C PRO A 225 -2.85 -11.62 19.60
N ARG A 226 -3.38 -11.68 20.82
CA ARG A 226 -4.00 -12.89 21.39
C ARG A 226 -5.32 -13.23 20.71
N THR A 227 -6.00 -12.22 20.14
CA THR A 227 -7.30 -12.39 19.48
C THR A 227 -7.18 -12.78 18.00
N ARG A 228 -5.95 -12.89 17.45
CA ARG A 228 -5.72 -13.12 16.03
C ARG A 228 -4.96 -14.43 15.80
N PRO A 229 -5.64 -15.49 15.35
CA PRO A 229 -5.00 -16.77 15.01
C PRO A 229 -4.07 -16.67 13.79
N GLN A 230 -4.39 -15.80 12.85
CA GLN A 230 -3.60 -15.51 11.64
C GLN A 230 -3.22 -14.03 11.58
N TRP A 231 -2.07 -13.73 11.02
CA TRP A 231 -1.59 -12.36 10.87
C TRP A 231 -1.44 -11.97 9.40
N ALA A 232 -2.03 -10.84 9.08
CA ALA A 232 -1.73 -10.10 7.87
C ALA A 232 -0.37 -9.39 7.99
N GLU A 233 0.20 -8.97 6.86
CA GLU A 233 1.41 -8.14 6.81
C GLU A 233 1.30 -6.91 7.72
N ALA A 234 0.23 -6.14 7.56
CA ALA A 234 -0.02 -4.93 8.35
C ALA A 234 -0.05 -5.21 9.86
N PHE A 235 -0.56 -6.39 10.26
CA PHE A 235 -0.57 -6.76 11.66
C PHE A 235 0.84 -7.10 12.19
N TYR A 236 1.65 -7.81 11.40
CA TYR A 236 3.06 -8.03 11.72
C TYR A 236 3.83 -6.70 11.84
N LEU A 237 3.59 -5.78 10.91
CA LEU A 237 4.24 -4.47 10.89
C LEU A 237 3.89 -3.65 12.13
N VAL A 238 2.61 -3.54 12.52
CA VAL A 238 2.22 -2.73 13.68
C VAL A 238 2.74 -3.31 15.01
N VAL A 239 2.89 -4.61 15.10
CA VAL A 239 3.43 -5.26 16.31
C VAL A 239 4.96 -5.11 16.38
N ASN A 240 5.67 -5.30 15.28
CA ASN A 240 7.13 -5.49 15.28
C ASN A 240 7.93 -4.31 14.70
N LYS A 241 7.40 -3.59 13.71
CA LYS A 241 8.21 -2.66 12.90
C LYS A 241 7.76 -1.21 12.95
N SER A 242 6.50 -0.93 13.27
CA SER A 242 5.97 0.44 13.33
C SER A 242 4.84 0.50 14.36
N ARG A 243 4.50 1.72 14.81
CA ARG A 243 3.35 1.95 15.70
C ARG A 243 2.29 2.82 15.03
N GLN A 244 2.40 3.03 13.71
CA GLN A 244 1.41 3.73 12.92
C GLN A 244 1.41 3.19 11.49
N GLY A 245 0.26 2.83 10.97
CA GLY A 245 0.15 2.34 9.62
C GLY A 245 -1.26 2.33 9.09
N TYR A 246 -1.34 2.21 7.78
CA TYR A 246 -2.60 2.26 7.04
C TYR A 246 -2.60 1.17 5.97
N THR A 247 -3.67 0.37 5.93
CA THR A 247 -3.97 -0.49 4.80
C THR A 247 -5.05 0.19 3.98
N LEU A 248 -4.73 0.52 2.75
CA LEU A 248 -5.62 1.21 1.82
C LEU A 248 -6.30 0.18 0.94
N GLU A 249 -7.62 0.19 0.88
CA GLU A 249 -8.44 -0.78 0.15
C GLU A 249 -9.22 -0.08 -0.96
N ALA A 250 -8.75 -0.26 -2.21
CA ALA A 250 -9.49 0.26 -3.36
C ALA A 250 -10.60 -0.72 -3.78
N PRO A 251 -11.78 -0.22 -4.20
CA PRO A 251 -12.91 -1.08 -4.55
C PRO A 251 -12.71 -1.75 -5.91
N SER A 252 -12.51 -3.08 -5.94
CA SER A 252 -12.22 -3.83 -7.17
C SER A 252 -13.36 -3.81 -8.21
N ASP A 253 -14.60 -3.53 -7.78
CA ASP A 253 -15.75 -3.43 -8.69
C ASP A 253 -15.92 -2.03 -9.32
N PHE A 254 -14.82 -1.26 -9.40
CA PHE A 254 -14.75 0.02 -10.10
C PHE A 254 -13.71 -0.05 -11.24
N PRO A 255 -13.74 0.89 -12.21
CA PRO A 255 -12.76 0.91 -13.30
C PRO A 255 -11.32 0.94 -12.76
N LEU A 256 -10.41 0.14 -13.32
CA LEU A 256 -9.03 0.03 -12.88
C LEU A 256 -8.30 1.38 -12.74
N PRO A 257 -8.46 2.36 -13.67
CA PRO A 257 -7.87 3.68 -13.49
C PRO A 257 -8.33 4.42 -12.23
N ALA A 258 -9.59 4.25 -11.83
CA ALA A 258 -10.14 4.86 -10.61
C ALA A 258 -9.53 4.25 -9.35
N ARG A 259 -9.37 2.93 -9.32
CA ARG A 259 -8.72 2.20 -8.22
C ARG A 259 -7.26 2.62 -8.05
N VAL A 260 -6.52 2.69 -9.16
CA VAL A 260 -5.13 3.21 -9.17
C VAL A 260 -5.08 4.65 -8.68
N ASN A 261 -5.99 5.52 -9.16
CA ASN A 261 -6.07 6.92 -8.70
C ASN A 261 -6.35 7.01 -7.19
N ALA A 262 -7.24 6.15 -6.67
CA ALA A 262 -7.56 6.12 -5.24
C ALA A 262 -6.32 5.77 -4.39
N LEU A 263 -5.60 4.70 -4.75
CA LEU A 263 -4.40 4.28 -4.03
C LEU A 263 -3.27 5.31 -4.12
N VAL A 264 -3.06 5.92 -5.29
CA VAL A 264 -2.05 6.99 -5.47
C VAL A 264 -2.44 8.22 -4.65
N ALA A 265 -3.69 8.69 -4.73
CA ALA A 265 -4.14 9.85 -3.96
C ALA A 265 -4.04 9.64 -2.45
N GLY A 266 -4.40 8.44 -1.98
CA GLY A 266 -4.30 8.07 -0.57
C GLY A 266 -2.86 7.99 -0.07
N ALA A 267 -1.98 7.33 -0.82
CA ALA A 267 -0.56 7.23 -0.49
C ALA A 267 0.11 8.60 -0.50
N ASP A 268 -0.13 9.41 -1.52
CA ASP A 268 0.39 10.78 -1.63
C ASP A 268 -0.04 11.67 -0.46
N ALA A 269 -1.31 11.59 -0.06
CA ALA A 269 -1.83 12.35 1.07
C ALA A 269 -1.15 11.94 2.38
N ALA A 270 -0.96 10.63 2.60
CA ALA A 270 -0.23 10.12 3.76
C ALA A 270 1.22 10.62 3.76
N LEU A 271 1.94 10.44 2.66
CA LEU A 271 3.35 10.81 2.51
C LEU A 271 3.59 12.31 2.77
N LYS A 272 2.73 13.18 2.21
CA LYS A 272 2.80 14.64 2.39
C LYS A 272 2.52 15.03 3.85
N SER A 273 1.53 14.39 4.49
CA SER A 273 1.16 14.69 5.88
C SER A 273 2.23 14.28 6.88
N VAL A 274 2.82 13.10 6.69
CA VAL A 274 3.92 12.62 7.56
C VAL A 274 5.13 13.54 7.45
N ALA A 275 5.45 14.03 6.24
CA ALA A 275 6.56 14.94 6.02
C ALA A 275 6.43 16.27 6.79
N VAL A 276 5.19 16.75 6.97
CA VAL A 276 4.90 17.97 7.73
C VAL A 276 5.00 17.74 9.23
N ILE A 277 4.50 16.60 9.74
CA ILE A 277 4.54 16.26 11.17
C ILE A 277 6.00 16.04 11.65
N GLY A 278 6.87 15.48 10.79
CA GLY A 278 8.29 15.27 11.07
C GLY A 278 9.17 16.51 10.88
N ALA A 279 8.62 17.63 10.43
CA ALA A 279 9.37 18.88 10.34
C ALA A 279 9.54 19.47 11.76
N PRO A 280 10.77 19.80 12.21
CA PRO A 280 10.95 20.47 13.48
C PRO A 280 10.22 21.82 13.47
N ASP A 281 9.51 22.09 14.57
CA ASP A 281 8.81 23.34 14.81
C ASP A 281 9.77 24.52 14.51
N SER A 282 9.50 25.25 13.45
CA SER A 282 10.22 26.48 13.14
C SER A 282 9.70 27.55 14.09
N GLY A 283 10.12 27.45 15.35
CA GLY A 283 9.89 28.50 16.33
C GLY A 283 10.34 29.85 15.74
N PRO A 284 9.65 30.95 16.11
CA PRO A 284 9.98 32.26 15.57
C PRO A 284 11.44 32.57 15.83
N ALA A 285 12.16 32.93 14.76
CA ALA A 285 13.51 33.45 14.87
C ALA A 285 13.50 34.67 15.82
N GLN A 286 14.19 34.54 16.95
CA GLN A 286 14.44 35.65 17.87
C GLN A 286 15.49 36.59 17.30
#